data_bb7690cc4b86538dd7774388b01f0e2d
#
_entry.id   bb7690cc4b86538dd7774388b01f0e2d
#
_cell.length_a   1.000
_cell.length_b   1.000
_cell.length_c   1.000
_cell.angle_alpha   90.00
_cell.angle_beta   90.00
_cell.angle_gamma   90.00
#
_symmetry.space_group_name_H-M   'P 1'
#
loop_
_entity.id
_entity.type
_entity.pdbx_description
1 polymer ?
#
loop_
_entity_poly.entity_id
_entity_poly.type
_entity_poly.pdbx_seq_one_letter_code
_entity_poly.pdbx_strand_id
1 'polypeptide(L)'
;GQGWAIYGFTMVYRETQDDKYLKVARKLADFYIDNSDLPEDFIPYWDFKASDLKCKSPWGYNPQEYKEILRDVSAAAVVASGLLELSQYVKDKDNRYFRIAERMLAVLQSNYRNNGNRHNFVLDHSVGDYPRGTEIDVPLVYADYYFLEALVRYNRIVKGEPVI
;
A
#
# COMPACT_ATOMS: atom_id res chain seq x y z
N GLY A 1 -0.25 4.07 -8.25
CA GLY A 1 -1.49 3.73 -9.00
C GLY A 1 -2.17 2.46 -8.52
N GLN A 2 -1.43 1.35 -8.40
CA GLN A 2 -2.01 0.03 -8.07
C GLN A 2 -2.70 0.02 -6.69
N GLY A 3 -2.07 0.57 -5.66
CA GLY A 3 -2.66 0.64 -4.32
C GLY A 3 -3.98 1.41 -4.31
N TRP A 4 -4.00 2.56 -4.95
CA TRP A 4 -5.20 3.38 -5.09
C TRP A 4 -6.34 2.66 -5.82
N ALA A 5 -6.00 1.83 -6.81
CA ALA A 5 -7.00 1.07 -7.55
C ALA A 5 -7.62 -0.04 -6.67
N ILE A 6 -6.81 -0.78 -5.89
CA ILE A 6 -7.33 -1.77 -4.94
C ILE A 6 -8.31 -1.11 -3.96
N TYR A 7 -7.88 -0.04 -3.31
CA TYR A 7 -8.69 0.71 -2.35
C TYR A 7 -9.97 1.27 -3.00
N GLY A 8 -9.83 1.98 -4.13
CA GLY A 8 -10.93 2.66 -4.79
C GLY A 8 -12.01 1.71 -5.32
N PHE A 9 -11.63 0.60 -5.99
CA PHE A 9 -12.62 -0.36 -6.48
C PHE A 9 -13.30 -1.13 -5.35
N THR A 10 -12.61 -1.37 -4.22
CA THR A 10 -13.23 -1.95 -3.03
C THR A 10 -14.28 -1.00 -2.45
N MET A 11 -13.95 0.30 -2.34
CA MET A 11 -14.89 1.33 -1.89
C MET A 11 -16.09 1.47 -2.84
N VAL A 12 -15.87 1.47 -4.16
CA VAL A 12 -16.96 1.55 -5.14
C VAL A 12 -17.89 0.32 -5.03
N TYR A 13 -17.33 -0.87 -4.81
CA TYR A 13 -18.15 -2.05 -4.53
C TYR A 13 -19.00 -1.85 -3.26
N ARG A 14 -18.43 -1.36 -2.17
CA ARG A 14 -19.18 -1.07 -0.94
C ARG A 14 -20.42 -0.21 -1.21
N GLU A 15 -20.24 0.87 -1.97
CA GLU A 15 -21.30 1.85 -2.23
C GLU A 15 -22.33 1.36 -3.24
N THR A 16 -21.93 0.56 -4.22
CA THR A 16 -22.80 0.17 -5.34
C THR A 16 -23.37 -1.24 -5.23
N GLN A 17 -22.72 -2.12 -4.48
CA GLN A 17 -23.00 -3.56 -4.38
C GLN A 17 -22.98 -4.26 -5.77
N ASP A 18 -22.29 -3.67 -6.76
CA ASP A 18 -22.17 -4.25 -8.10
C ASP A 18 -20.91 -5.13 -8.15
N ASP A 19 -21.11 -6.43 -8.30
CA ASP A 19 -20.06 -7.47 -8.32
C ASP A 19 -18.95 -7.23 -9.34
N LYS A 20 -19.20 -6.42 -10.38
CA LYS A 20 -18.15 -6.09 -11.34
C LYS A 20 -16.97 -5.38 -10.67
N TYR A 21 -17.23 -4.49 -9.72
CA TYR A 21 -16.21 -3.75 -9.00
C TYR A 21 -15.45 -4.65 -8.01
N LEU A 22 -16.16 -5.58 -7.34
CA LEU A 22 -15.52 -6.57 -6.50
C LEU A 22 -14.56 -7.48 -7.31
N LYS A 23 -14.99 -7.92 -8.49
CA LYS A 23 -14.14 -8.71 -9.40
C LYS A 23 -12.88 -7.94 -9.82
N VAL A 24 -13.00 -6.64 -10.08
CA VAL A 24 -11.85 -5.79 -10.42
C VAL A 24 -10.94 -5.61 -9.21
N ALA A 25 -11.47 -5.28 -8.04
CA ALA A 25 -10.70 -5.14 -6.80
C ALA A 25 -9.88 -6.39 -6.50
N ARG A 26 -10.50 -7.58 -6.61
CA ARG A 26 -9.82 -8.88 -6.43
C ARG A 26 -8.68 -9.07 -7.41
N LYS A 27 -8.91 -8.87 -8.71
CA LYS A 27 -7.86 -9.01 -9.73
C LYS A 27 -6.68 -8.09 -9.48
N LEU A 28 -6.94 -6.86 -9.04
CA LEU A 28 -5.90 -5.90 -8.72
C LEU A 28 -5.13 -6.29 -7.46
N ALA A 29 -5.83 -6.79 -6.43
CA ALA A 29 -5.21 -7.28 -5.21
C ALA A 29 -4.34 -8.52 -5.49
N ASP A 30 -4.86 -9.50 -6.23
CA ASP A 30 -4.12 -10.69 -6.63
C ASP A 30 -2.88 -10.33 -7.46
N PHE A 31 -3.03 -9.42 -8.44
CA PHE A 31 -1.89 -8.93 -9.23
C PHE A 31 -0.82 -8.28 -8.35
N TYR A 32 -1.21 -7.49 -7.36
CA TYR A 32 -0.26 -6.87 -6.43
C TYR A 32 0.47 -7.92 -5.62
N ILE A 33 -0.27 -8.83 -5.00
CA ILE A 33 0.26 -9.82 -4.05
C ILE A 33 1.13 -10.87 -4.75
N ASP A 34 0.73 -11.29 -5.97
CA ASP A 34 1.43 -12.34 -6.73
C ASP A 34 2.53 -11.78 -7.64
N ASN A 35 2.80 -10.47 -7.59
CA ASN A 35 3.84 -9.86 -8.40
C ASN A 35 5.23 -10.33 -7.95
N SER A 36 6.02 -10.87 -8.88
CA SER A 36 7.37 -11.38 -8.61
C SER A 36 8.35 -10.30 -8.13
N ASP A 37 8.08 -9.05 -8.45
CA ASP A 37 8.93 -7.92 -8.06
C ASP A 37 8.48 -7.28 -6.73
N LEU A 38 7.40 -7.81 -6.11
CA LEU A 38 6.99 -7.40 -4.77
C LEU A 38 7.89 -8.08 -3.73
N PRO A 39 8.50 -7.31 -2.82
CA PRO A 39 9.30 -7.88 -1.73
C PRO A 39 8.48 -8.78 -0.79
N GLU A 40 9.15 -9.73 -0.15
CA GLU A 40 8.51 -10.70 0.76
C GLU A 40 7.75 -10.07 1.94
N ASP A 41 8.11 -8.85 2.32
CA ASP A 41 7.46 -8.07 3.37
C ASP A 41 6.19 -7.35 2.92
N PHE A 42 5.83 -7.45 1.63
CA PHE A 42 4.70 -6.80 0.96
C PHE A 42 4.74 -5.27 0.92
N ILE A 43 5.84 -4.64 1.32
CA ILE A 43 6.04 -3.20 1.13
C ILE A 43 6.62 -2.98 -0.27
N PRO A 44 5.92 -2.32 -1.19
CA PRO A 44 6.34 -2.25 -2.58
C PRO A 44 7.53 -1.32 -2.77
N TYR A 45 8.25 -1.54 -3.85
CA TYR A 45 9.07 -0.48 -4.45
C TYR A 45 8.16 0.60 -5.02
N TRP A 46 8.70 1.80 -5.22
CA TRP A 46 7.96 2.93 -5.84
C TRP A 46 7.38 2.59 -7.23
N ASP A 47 8.01 1.67 -7.92
CA ASP A 47 7.52 1.02 -9.15
C ASP A 47 7.94 -0.44 -9.14
N PHE A 48 7.08 -1.36 -9.61
CA PHE A 48 7.42 -2.79 -9.68
C PHE A 48 8.61 -3.08 -10.60
N LYS A 49 8.87 -2.20 -11.57
CA LYS A 49 10.02 -2.29 -12.47
C LYS A 49 11.19 -1.38 -12.07
N ALA A 50 11.20 -0.88 -10.85
CA ALA A 50 12.25 0.01 -10.35
C ALA A 50 13.65 -0.61 -10.40
N SER A 51 13.77 -1.95 -10.38
CA SER A 51 15.01 -2.69 -10.58
C SER A 51 15.48 -2.72 -12.03
N ASP A 52 14.62 -2.39 -13.00
CA ASP A 52 15.01 -2.34 -14.42
C ASP A 52 15.78 -1.06 -14.73
N LEU A 53 17.10 -1.15 -14.78
CA LEU A 53 18.02 -0.05 -15.09
C LEU A 53 17.78 0.60 -16.48
N LYS A 54 16.91 0.03 -17.32
CA LYS A 54 16.51 0.61 -18.60
C LYS A 54 15.39 1.64 -18.45
N CYS A 55 14.73 1.70 -17.30
CA CYS A 55 13.73 2.71 -17.02
C CYS A 55 14.41 4.08 -16.85
N LYS A 56 14.44 4.85 -17.93
CA LYS A 56 14.90 6.24 -17.88
C LYS A 56 13.70 7.16 -17.70
N SER A 57 13.72 7.93 -16.62
CA SER A 57 12.73 8.98 -16.43
C SER A 57 12.84 10.02 -17.54
N PRO A 58 11.73 10.39 -18.22
CA PRO A 58 11.75 11.47 -19.21
C PRO A 58 12.02 12.86 -18.60
N TRP A 59 12.07 12.97 -17.28
CA TRP A 59 12.13 14.24 -16.53
C TRP A 59 13.54 14.62 -16.05
N GLY A 60 14.60 14.01 -16.60
CA GLY A 60 16.00 14.35 -16.29
C GLY A 60 16.47 13.91 -14.90
N TYR A 61 15.64 13.20 -14.17
CA TYR A 61 15.92 12.67 -12.88
C TYR A 61 16.75 11.36 -12.99
N ASN A 62 17.75 11.21 -12.11
CA ASN A 62 18.67 10.09 -12.14
C ASN A 62 18.36 9.08 -11.01
N PRO A 63 17.79 7.90 -11.30
CA PRO A 63 17.54 6.88 -10.29
C PRO A 63 18.81 6.35 -9.60
N GLN A 64 19.99 6.60 -10.16
CA GLN A 64 21.28 6.15 -9.60
C GLN A 64 21.78 7.00 -8.43
N GLU A 65 21.08 8.08 -8.08
CA GLU A 65 21.40 8.89 -6.88
C GLU A 65 21.09 8.13 -5.58
N TYR A 66 20.24 7.14 -5.63
CA TYR A 66 19.90 6.30 -4.49
C TYR A 66 20.64 4.98 -4.57
N LYS A 67 21.37 4.63 -3.51
CA LYS A 67 22.14 3.38 -3.42
C LYS A 67 21.25 2.14 -3.44
N GLU A 68 20.00 2.29 -3.05
CA GLU A 68 19.01 1.22 -2.95
C GLU A 68 17.74 1.63 -3.67
N ILE A 69 17.00 0.63 -4.15
CA ILE A 69 15.68 0.86 -4.74
C ILE A 69 14.72 1.27 -3.62
N LEU A 70 14.14 2.47 -3.76
CA LEU A 70 13.29 3.05 -2.73
C LEU A 70 11.97 2.28 -2.60
N ARG A 71 11.53 2.13 -1.37
CA ARG A 71 10.20 1.62 -1.01
C ARG A 71 9.19 2.75 -1.05
N ASP A 72 7.94 2.43 -1.34
CA ASP A 72 6.83 3.37 -1.19
C ASP A 72 5.90 2.94 -0.06
N VAL A 73 6.16 3.49 1.11
CA VAL A 73 5.39 3.23 2.34
C VAL A 73 3.97 3.75 2.22
N SER A 74 3.75 4.83 1.47
CA SER A 74 2.40 5.36 1.25
C SER A 74 1.52 4.38 0.46
N ALA A 75 2.07 3.77 -0.60
CA ALA A 75 1.36 2.74 -1.34
C ALA A 75 1.05 1.53 -0.46
N ALA A 76 1.98 1.11 0.41
CA ALA A 76 1.73 0.01 1.35
C ALA A 76 0.58 0.31 2.32
N ALA A 77 0.52 1.51 2.87
CA ALA A 77 -0.55 1.91 3.78
C ALA A 77 -1.93 1.88 3.09
N VAL A 78 -2.03 2.43 1.86
CA VAL A 78 -3.26 2.39 1.06
C VAL A 78 -3.67 0.95 0.73
N VAL A 79 -2.72 0.10 0.32
CA VAL A 79 -2.98 -1.32 0.02
C VAL A 79 -3.47 -2.05 1.26
N ALA A 80 -2.80 -1.90 2.40
CA ALA A 80 -3.20 -2.56 3.65
C ALA A 80 -4.64 -2.18 4.04
N SER A 81 -4.99 -0.90 3.97
CA SER A 81 -6.35 -0.43 4.24
C SER A 81 -7.38 -1.04 3.26
N GLY A 82 -7.06 -1.05 1.97
CA GLY A 82 -7.94 -1.65 0.94
C GLY A 82 -8.11 -3.16 1.11
N LEU A 83 -7.03 -3.90 1.41
CA LEU A 83 -7.08 -5.35 1.62
C LEU A 83 -7.88 -5.74 2.85
N LEU A 84 -7.81 -4.98 3.94
CA LEU A 84 -8.61 -5.21 5.13
C LEU A 84 -10.11 -5.10 4.83
N GLU A 85 -10.52 -4.07 4.10
CA GLU A 85 -11.91 -3.95 3.67
C GLU A 85 -12.30 -5.05 2.69
N LEU A 86 -11.48 -5.31 1.66
CA LEU A 86 -11.72 -6.35 0.66
C LEU A 86 -11.90 -7.75 1.31
N SER A 87 -11.15 -8.03 2.38
CA SER A 87 -11.23 -9.29 3.11
C SER A 87 -12.63 -9.58 3.71
N GLN A 88 -13.44 -8.54 3.92
CA GLN A 88 -14.79 -8.69 4.45
C GLN A 88 -15.80 -9.12 3.38
N TYR A 89 -15.50 -8.87 2.12
CA TYR A 89 -16.35 -9.20 0.99
C TYR A 89 -15.95 -10.52 0.30
N VAL A 90 -14.68 -10.92 0.45
CA VAL A 90 -14.15 -12.14 -0.18
C VAL A 90 -13.91 -13.20 0.88
N LYS A 91 -14.81 -14.20 0.91
CA LYS A 91 -14.63 -15.38 1.78
C LYS A 91 -13.69 -16.37 1.10
N ASP A 92 -12.41 -16.31 1.43
CA ASP A 92 -11.46 -17.37 1.10
C ASP A 92 -11.14 -18.23 2.34
N LYS A 93 -10.72 -19.48 2.12
CA LYS A 93 -10.45 -20.42 3.22
C LYS A 93 -9.33 -19.95 4.16
N ASP A 94 -8.40 -19.17 3.62
CA ASP A 94 -7.18 -18.78 4.31
C ASP A 94 -7.19 -17.34 4.78
N ASN A 95 -8.25 -16.59 4.50
CA ASN A 95 -8.36 -15.17 4.77
C ASN A 95 -7.12 -14.38 4.30
N ARG A 96 -6.68 -14.68 3.07
CA ARG A 96 -5.39 -14.25 2.50
C ARG A 96 -5.20 -12.74 2.57
N TYR A 97 -6.21 -11.98 2.16
CA TYR A 97 -6.12 -10.52 2.13
C TYR A 97 -5.94 -9.93 3.53
N PHE A 98 -6.67 -10.45 4.51
CA PHE A 98 -6.52 -10.03 5.90
C PHE A 98 -5.10 -10.32 6.43
N ARG A 99 -4.60 -11.56 6.25
CA ARG A 99 -3.26 -11.94 6.76
C ARG A 99 -2.12 -11.14 6.13
N ILE A 100 -2.24 -10.83 4.83
CA ILE A 100 -1.25 -10.00 4.15
C ILE A 100 -1.30 -8.58 4.68
N ALA A 101 -2.49 -8.00 4.83
CA ALA A 101 -2.64 -6.67 5.39
C ALA A 101 -2.12 -6.59 6.84
N GLU A 102 -2.41 -7.59 7.67
CA GLU A 102 -1.86 -7.71 9.02
C GLU A 102 -0.33 -7.71 9.02
N ARG A 103 0.29 -8.52 8.13
CA ARG A 103 1.75 -8.54 7.97
C ARG A 103 2.30 -7.19 7.50
N MET A 104 1.64 -6.53 6.54
CA MET A 104 2.02 -5.19 6.09
C MET A 104 1.98 -4.19 7.25
N LEU A 105 0.92 -4.19 8.06
CA LEU A 105 0.80 -3.31 9.23
C LEU A 105 1.92 -3.56 10.24
N ALA A 106 2.24 -4.82 10.52
CA ALA A 106 3.34 -5.16 11.42
C ALA A 106 4.69 -4.65 10.91
N VAL A 107 4.95 -4.79 9.61
CA VAL A 107 6.19 -4.29 8.98
C VAL A 107 6.24 -2.77 8.98
N LEU A 108 5.13 -2.09 8.62
CA LEU A 108 5.04 -0.63 8.65
C LEU A 108 5.34 -0.10 10.06
N GLN A 109 4.76 -0.73 11.08
CA GLN A 109 4.95 -0.35 12.49
C GLN A 109 6.39 -0.57 12.97
N SER A 110 7.04 -1.66 12.55
CA SER A 110 8.37 -2.04 13.05
C SER A 110 9.51 -1.35 12.31
N ASN A 111 9.39 -1.19 10.98
CA ASN A 111 10.52 -0.82 10.13
C ASN A 111 10.42 0.58 9.52
N TYR A 112 9.19 1.13 9.43
CA TYR A 112 8.94 2.39 8.72
C TYR A 112 8.33 3.47 9.60
N ARG A 113 8.24 3.22 10.90
CA ARG A 113 7.76 4.23 11.84
C ARG A 113 8.78 5.35 11.97
N ASN A 114 8.31 6.57 11.87
CA ASN A 114 9.13 7.76 12.15
C ASN A 114 9.44 7.83 13.65
N ASN A 115 10.70 7.76 13.99
CA ASN A 115 11.19 7.79 15.38
C ASN A 115 11.39 9.24 15.91
N GLY A 116 10.59 10.18 15.45
CA GLY A 116 10.64 11.59 15.90
C GLY A 116 11.65 12.45 15.14
N ASN A 117 12.27 11.91 14.10
CA ASN A 117 13.32 12.63 13.34
C ASN A 117 12.76 13.54 12.24
N ARG A 118 11.51 13.37 11.83
CA ARG A 118 10.87 14.14 10.76
C ARG A 118 9.45 14.61 11.15
N HIS A 119 9.34 15.80 11.71
CA HIS A 119 8.14 16.64 11.80
C HIS A 119 6.82 15.98 12.25
N ASN A 120 6.79 15.14 13.28
CA ASN A 120 5.54 14.56 13.83
C ASN A 120 4.72 13.65 12.87
N PHE A 121 5.28 13.21 11.77
CA PHE A 121 4.68 12.16 10.95
C PHE A 121 4.78 10.81 11.64
N VAL A 122 3.85 9.91 11.33
CA VAL A 122 3.81 8.55 11.88
C VAL A 122 4.73 7.61 11.10
N LEU A 123 4.67 7.68 9.76
CA LEU A 123 5.47 6.88 8.84
C LEU A 123 6.49 7.73 8.08
N ASP A 124 7.54 7.07 7.62
CA ASP A 124 8.58 7.65 6.77
C ASP A 124 8.77 6.82 5.50
N HIS A 125 9.70 7.22 4.62
CA HIS A 125 10.12 6.46 3.44
C HIS A 125 9.02 6.27 2.38
N SER A 126 8.22 7.30 2.11
CA SER A 126 7.25 7.30 1.01
C SER A 126 7.81 7.93 -0.25
N VAL A 127 7.24 7.54 -1.41
CA VAL A 127 7.58 8.10 -2.71
C VAL A 127 6.31 8.56 -3.41
N GLY A 128 6.09 9.88 -3.45
CA GLY A 128 4.89 10.47 -4.06
C GLY A 128 5.03 10.74 -5.55
N ASP A 129 6.12 11.37 -5.97
CA ASP A 129 6.31 11.76 -7.38
C ASP A 129 7.77 11.62 -7.84
N TYR A 130 8.22 10.37 -7.93
CA TYR A 130 9.56 10.03 -8.37
C TYR A 130 9.92 10.57 -9.78
N PRO A 131 9.01 10.50 -10.80
CA PRO A 131 9.33 10.99 -12.13
C PRO A 131 9.64 12.49 -12.20
N ARG A 132 9.07 13.30 -11.30
CA ARG A 132 9.35 14.75 -11.24
C ARG A 132 10.47 15.12 -10.28
N GLY A 133 11.04 14.16 -9.58
CA GLY A 133 12.09 14.41 -8.60
C GLY A 133 11.60 15.09 -7.32
N THR A 134 10.32 14.92 -6.97
CA THR A 134 9.72 15.48 -5.76
C THR A 134 9.09 14.38 -4.89
N GLU A 135 8.96 14.65 -3.60
CA GLU A 135 8.37 13.70 -2.64
C GLU A 135 9.07 12.33 -2.67
N ILE A 136 10.40 12.34 -2.65
CA ILE A 136 11.22 11.14 -2.72
C ILE A 136 11.83 10.84 -1.36
N ASP A 137 11.56 9.64 -0.85
CA ASP A 137 12.03 9.18 0.46
C ASP A 137 11.66 10.14 1.60
N VAL A 138 10.39 10.52 1.64
CA VAL A 138 9.84 11.52 2.58
C VAL A 138 8.61 10.99 3.29
N PRO A 139 8.27 11.53 4.47
CA PRO A 139 6.96 11.28 5.09
C PRO A 139 5.86 11.99 4.27
N LEU A 140 4.69 11.34 4.16
CA LEU A 140 3.53 11.88 3.46
C LEU A 140 2.28 11.79 4.33
N VAL A 141 1.52 12.87 4.42
CA VAL A 141 0.33 12.94 5.29
C VAL A 141 -0.72 11.87 4.97
N TYR A 142 -0.87 11.52 3.69
CA TYR A 142 -1.82 10.49 3.31
C TYR A 142 -1.31 9.06 3.63
N ALA A 143 0.01 8.85 3.72
CA ALA A 143 0.55 7.59 4.24
C ALA A 143 0.10 7.38 5.69
N ASP A 144 0.22 8.40 6.52
CA ASP A 144 -0.25 8.39 7.91
C ASP A 144 -1.76 8.15 8.00
N TYR A 145 -2.54 8.87 7.19
CA TYR A 145 -4.00 8.71 7.17
C TYR A 145 -4.39 7.26 6.90
N TYR A 146 -3.89 6.66 5.82
CA TYR A 146 -4.26 5.29 5.44
C TYR A 146 -3.68 4.24 6.37
N PHE A 147 -2.54 4.50 6.99
CA PHE A 147 -2.02 3.63 8.04
C PHE A 147 -2.92 3.62 9.27
N LEU A 148 -3.33 4.78 9.75
CA LEU A 148 -4.24 4.90 10.88
C LEU A 148 -5.63 4.30 10.56
N GLU A 149 -6.15 4.56 9.36
CA GLU A 149 -7.40 3.93 8.89
C GLU A 149 -7.28 2.40 8.88
N ALA A 150 -6.16 1.87 8.35
CA ALA A 150 -5.92 0.43 8.34
C ALA A 150 -5.84 -0.16 9.75
N LEU A 151 -5.21 0.52 10.71
CA LEU A 151 -5.20 0.09 12.11
C LEU A 151 -6.60 0.09 12.73
N VAL A 152 -7.43 1.08 12.44
CA VAL A 152 -8.83 1.13 12.89
C VAL A 152 -9.62 -0.02 12.28
N ARG A 153 -9.51 -0.25 10.98
CA ARG A 153 -10.16 -1.37 10.27
C ARG A 153 -9.72 -2.72 10.86
N TYR A 154 -8.41 -2.92 11.04
CA TYR A 154 -7.87 -4.13 11.65
C TYR A 154 -8.47 -4.38 13.04
N ASN A 155 -8.46 -3.38 13.91
CA ASN A 155 -8.99 -3.49 15.26
C ASN A 155 -10.49 -3.84 15.27
N ARG A 156 -11.30 -3.23 14.39
CA ARG A 156 -12.73 -3.54 14.24
C ARG A 156 -12.94 -4.98 13.77
N ILE A 157 -12.21 -5.43 12.75
CA ILE A 157 -12.31 -6.82 12.25
C ILE A 157 -12.00 -7.82 13.35
N VAL A 158 -10.91 -7.61 14.11
CA VAL A 158 -10.51 -8.51 15.20
C VAL A 158 -11.57 -8.56 16.30
N LYS A 159 -12.29 -7.46 16.55
CA LYS A 159 -13.39 -7.41 17.50
C LYS A 159 -14.72 -7.93 16.95
N GLY A 160 -14.79 -8.28 15.68
CA GLY A 160 -16.05 -8.67 15.01
C GLY A 160 -17.01 -7.50 14.79
N GLU A 161 -16.49 -6.27 14.75
CA GLU A 161 -17.23 -5.04 14.49
C GLU A 161 -17.24 -4.73 12.99
N PRO A 162 -18.25 -3.97 12.48
CA PRO A 162 -18.24 -3.49 11.10
C PRO A 162 -16.98 -2.68 10.80
N VAL A 163 -16.40 -2.86 9.61
CA VAL A 163 -15.14 -2.21 9.19
C VAL A 163 -15.32 -0.72 8.97
N ILE A 164 -16.54 -0.31 8.66
CA ILE A 164 -16.95 1.06 8.37
C ILE A 164 -18.17 1.41 9.21
#